data_681326dae32d006cb576d1ec5edc91a1
#
_entry.id   681326dae32d006cb576d1ec5edc91a1
#
_cell.length_a   1.000
_cell.length_b   1.000
_cell.length_c   1.000
_cell.angle_alpha   90.00
_cell.angle_beta   90.00
_cell.angle_gamma   90.00
#
_symmetry.space_group_name_H-M   'P 1'
#
loop_
_entity.id
_entity.type
_entity.pdbx_description
1 polymer ?
#
loop_
_entity_poly.entity_id
_entity_poly.type
_entity_poly.pdbx_seq_one_letter_code
_entity_poly.pdbx_strand_id
1 'polypeptide(L)'
;MTTPNFILSLREKIGHDPLWLTGITAYVEDASGRILLGRRSDTGEWALVYGIVEPGEEPGRTCVREVLEETGTHVVPQAIASVKSSNYLVKYANGDQCRYMDILFICSPTDDDAAPFVGDDESTEVGWFPPEELPHPLATSTVSRLAIVSEYKARAAKGNAAALFSF
;
A
#
# COMPACT_ATOMS: atom_id res chain seq x y z
N MET A 1 10.01 3.55 -5.98
CA MET A 1 9.17 2.83 -7.01
C MET A 1 9.80 2.99 -8.36
N THR A 2 10.32 1.91 -8.88
CA THR A 2 10.73 1.90 -10.29
C THR A 2 9.47 2.04 -11.13
N THR A 3 9.35 3.14 -11.89
CA THR A 3 8.15 3.38 -12.70
C THR A 3 7.94 2.22 -13.67
N PRO A 4 6.79 1.52 -13.63
CA PRO A 4 6.51 0.40 -14.52
C PRO A 4 6.64 0.76 -16.00
N ASN A 5 7.14 -0.17 -16.81
CA ASN A 5 7.41 0.05 -18.23
C ASN A 5 6.18 0.52 -19.04
N PHE A 6 4.98 0.06 -18.69
CA PHE A 6 3.76 0.50 -19.36
C PHE A 6 3.47 1.99 -19.11
N ILE A 7 3.80 2.50 -17.91
CA ILE A 7 3.68 3.93 -17.58
C ILE A 7 4.68 4.73 -18.42
N LEU A 8 5.94 4.28 -18.49
CA LEU A 8 6.97 4.95 -19.31
C LEU A 8 6.50 5.04 -20.77
N SER A 9 5.98 3.95 -21.33
CA SER A 9 5.45 3.91 -22.71
C SER A 9 4.24 4.83 -22.91
N LEU A 10 3.39 5.02 -21.90
CA LEU A 10 2.31 5.99 -21.94
C LEU A 10 2.84 7.42 -21.88
N ARG A 11 3.82 7.69 -21.00
CA ARG A 11 4.44 9.00 -20.84
C ARG A 11 5.12 9.51 -22.11
N GLU A 12 5.72 8.63 -22.90
CA GLU A 12 6.24 8.97 -24.24
C GLU A 12 5.18 9.57 -25.18
N LYS A 13 3.90 9.21 -24.99
CA LYS A 13 2.79 9.64 -25.86
C LYS A 13 2.03 10.83 -25.31
N ILE A 14 1.87 10.92 -23.99
CA ILE A 14 1.00 11.91 -23.34
C ILE A 14 1.78 12.93 -22.49
N GLY A 15 3.10 12.79 -22.38
CA GLY A 15 3.91 13.65 -21.51
C GLY A 15 3.45 13.54 -20.04
N HIS A 16 3.23 14.69 -19.40
CA HIS A 16 2.85 14.75 -17.99
C HIS A 16 1.33 14.85 -17.74
N ASP A 17 0.52 14.64 -18.77
CA ASP A 17 -0.95 14.65 -18.63
C ASP A 17 -1.40 13.63 -17.55
N PRO A 18 -2.50 13.91 -16.85
CA PRO A 18 -2.97 13.04 -15.78
C PRO A 18 -3.27 11.62 -16.24
N LEU A 19 -2.63 10.63 -15.58
CA LEU A 19 -2.97 9.21 -15.73
C LEU A 19 -3.96 8.78 -14.64
N TRP A 20 -4.89 7.90 -15.00
CA TRP A 20 -5.72 7.16 -14.07
C TRP A 20 -5.11 5.77 -13.89
N LEU A 21 -4.70 5.44 -12.66
CA LEU A 21 -4.00 4.21 -12.32
C LEU A 21 -4.75 3.44 -11.24
N THR A 22 -4.67 2.13 -11.29
CA THR A 22 -5.09 1.28 -10.18
C THR A 22 -3.88 1.05 -9.28
N GLY A 23 -4.03 1.43 -8.01
CA GLY A 23 -3.04 1.15 -6.97
C GLY A 23 -3.58 0.14 -5.96
N ILE A 24 -2.66 -0.52 -5.27
CA ILE A 24 -2.95 -1.30 -4.08
C ILE A 24 -2.28 -0.65 -2.86
N THR A 25 -2.85 -0.93 -1.71
CA THR A 25 -2.20 -0.73 -0.41
C THR A 25 -2.31 -2.03 0.37
N ALA A 26 -1.21 -2.48 0.95
CA ALA A 26 -1.15 -3.64 1.82
C ALA A 26 -1.09 -3.21 3.29
N TYR A 27 -2.14 -3.48 4.06
CA TYR A 27 -2.08 -3.49 5.51
C TYR A 27 -1.72 -4.90 5.94
N VAL A 28 -0.50 -5.10 6.40
CA VAL A 28 -0.01 -6.40 6.86
C VAL A 28 0.05 -6.39 8.37
N GLU A 29 -0.60 -7.37 9.01
CA GLU A 29 -0.63 -7.54 10.45
C GLU A 29 -0.24 -8.97 10.82
N ASP A 30 0.70 -9.11 11.73
CA ASP A 30 1.13 -10.40 12.26
C ASP A 30 0.20 -10.93 13.36
N ALA A 31 0.43 -12.17 13.81
CA ALA A 31 -0.37 -12.80 14.86
C ALA A 31 -0.31 -12.08 16.22
N SER A 32 0.70 -11.23 16.45
CA SER A 32 0.83 -10.39 17.64
C SER A 32 0.11 -9.05 17.50
N GLY A 33 -0.49 -8.75 16.34
CA GLY A 33 -1.16 -7.50 16.05
C GLY A 33 -0.22 -6.35 15.65
N ARG A 34 1.07 -6.64 15.37
CA ARG A 34 2.02 -5.63 14.88
C ARG A 34 1.80 -5.37 13.39
N ILE A 35 2.02 -4.14 12.98
CA ILE A 35 1.82 -3.66 11.61
C ILE A 35 3.18 -3.53 10.92
N LEU A 36 3.28 -4.02 9.70
CA LEU A 36 4.46 -3.86 8.85
C LEU A 36 4.46 -2.47 8.21
N LEU A 37 5.54 -1.73 8.41
CA LEU A 37 5.74 -0.42 7.80
C LEU A 37 7.14 -0.33 7.19
N GLY A 38 7.25 0.41 6.07
CA GLY A 38 8.51 0.82 5.47
C GLY A 38 8.73 2.32 5.63
N ARG A 39 9.98 2.73 5.86
CA ARG A 39 10.37 4.14 5.87
C ARG A 39 10.79 4.56 4.48
N ARG A 40 10.00 5.40 3.85
CA ARG A 40 10.20 5.86 2.47
C ARG A 40 11.55 6.57 2.29
N SER A 41 12.27 6.22 1.23
CA SER A 41 13.56 6.85 0.90
C SER A 41 13.41 8.29 0.39
N ASP A 42 12.27 8.64 -0.21
CA ASP A 42 12.03 9.95 -0.82
C ASP A 42 11.54 11.02 0.19
N THR A 43 10.75 10.63 1.20
CA THR A 43 10.16 11.57 2.18
C THR A 43 10.66 11.35 3.60
N GLY A 44 11.22 10.17 3.90
CA GLY A 44 11.59 9.76 5.26
C GLY A 44 10.39 9.45 6.16
N GLU A 45 9.17 9.44 5.61
CA GLU A 45 7.95 9.09 6.34
C GLU A 45 7.76 7.58 6.37
N TRP A 46 7.17 7.08 7.45
CA TRP A 46 6.77 5.69 7.55
C TRP A 46 5.43 5.45 6.86
N ALA A 47 5.34 4.41 6.07
CA ALA A 47 4.19 4.12 5.24
C ALA A 47 3.84 2.63 5.22
N LEU A 48 2.56 2.34 4.92
CA LEU A 48 2.15 1.03 4.45
C LEU A 48 2.76 0.79 3.06
N VAL A 49 2.90 -0.48 2.67
CA VAL A 49 3.37 -0.83 1.32
C VAL A 49 2.31 -0.44 0.28
N TYR A 50 2.75 0.17 -0.80
CA TYR A 50 1.93 0.56 -1.94
C TYR A 50 2.48 -0.04 -3.22
N GLY A 51 1.61 -0.25 -4.20
CA GLY A 51 2.05 -0.66 -5.53
C GLY A 51 1.08 -0.27 -6.62
N ILE A 52 1.54 -0.34 -7.85
CA ILE A 52 0.72 -0.09 -9.05
C ILE A 52 0.41 -1.43 -9.70
N VAL A 53 -0.88 -1.66 -9.94
CA VAL A 53 -1.34 -2.85 -10.67
C VAL A 53 -0.93 -2.71 -12.14
N GLU A 54 -0.15 -3.66 -12.62
CA GLU A 54 0.28 -3.69 -14.01
C GLU A 54 -0.80 -4.29 -14.94
N PRO A 55 -0.81 -3.94 -16.24
CA PRO A 55 -1.75 -4.51 -17.19
C PRO A 55 -1.69 -6.04 -17.24
N GLY A 56 -2.81 -6.69 -16.91
CA GLY A 56 -2.91 -8.15 -16.88
C GLY A 56 -2.54 -8.78 -15.53
N GLU A 57 -2.11 -7.98 -14.55
CA GLU A 57 -1.86 -8.45 -13.19
C GLU A 57 -3.15 -8.39 -12.34
N GLU A 58 -3.38 -9.41 -11.52
CA GLU A 58 -4.46 -9.38 -10.53
C GLU A 58 -4.04 -8.54 -9.32
N PRO A 59 -4.88 -7.62 -8.80
CA PRO A 59 -4.51 -6.74 -7.69
C PRO A 59 -4.01 -7.47 -6.44
N GLY A 60 -4.54 -8.65 -6.15
CA GLY A 60 -4.04 -9.48 -5.04
C GLY A 60 -2.62 -10.00 -5.27
N ARG A 61 -2.23 -10.25 -6.53
CA ARG A 61 -0.86 -10.63 -6.89
C ARG A 61 0.09 -9.44 -6.77
N THR A 62 -0.34 -8.25 -7.24
CA THR A 62 0.40 -7.00 -7.02
C THR A 62 0.69 -6.81 -5.53
N CYS A 63 -0.33 -7.00 -4.69
CA CYS A 63 -0.18 -6.86 -3.24
C CYS A 63 0.91 -7.78 -2.68
N VAL A 64 0.92 -9.05 -3.06
CA VAL A 64 1.93 -10.04 -2.61
C VAL A 64 3.32 -9.68 -3.15
N ARG A 65 3.42 -9.28 -4.42
CA ARG A 65 4.68 -8.91 -5.07
C ARG A 65 5.31 -7.69 -4.41
N GLU A 66 4.56 -6.60 -4.26
CA GLU A 66 5.08 -5.34 -3.69
C GLU A 66 5.54 -5.53 -2.23
N VAL A 67 4.76 -6.26 -1.41
CA VAL A 67 5.18 -6.53 -0.03
C VAL A 67 6.47 -7.35 -0.01
N LEU A 68 6.61 -8.34 -0.88
CA LEU A 68 7.83 -9.15 -0.97
C LEU A 68 9.02 -8.31 -1.46
N GLU A 69 8.82 -7.52 -2.51
CA GLU A 69 9.88 -6.69 -3.12
C GLU A 69 10.39 -5.62 -2.15
N GLU A 70 9.49 -4.88 -1.47
CA GLU A 70 9.89 -3.80 -0.56
C GLU A 70 10.38 -4.29 0.81
N THR A 71 9.83 -5.42 1.32
CA THR A 71 10.02 -5.80 2.72
C THR A 71 10.58 -7.20 2.96
N GLY A 72 10.76 -7.99 1.91
CA GLY A 72 11.15 -9.40 2.03
C GLY A 72 10.11 -10.30 2.70
N THR A 73 8.92 -9.79 2.98
CA THR A 73 7.87 -10.53 3.71
C THR A 73 6.91 -11.22 2.75
N HIS A 74 6.73 -12.53 2.91
CA HIS A 74 5.69 -13.26 2.20
C HIS A 74 4.34 -13.10 2.89
N VAL A 75 3.31 -12.71 2.14
CA VAL A 75 1.97 -12.44 2.69
C VAL A 75 0.87 -13.15 1.93
N VAL A 76 -0.27 -13.33 2.60
CA VAL A 76 -1.53 -13.78 2.01
C VAL A 76 -2.57 -12.68 2.21
N PRO A 77 -3.15 -12.11 1.12
CA PRO A 77 -4.30 -11.24 1.21
C PRO A 77 -5.51 -12.00 1.75
N GLN A 78 -6.13 -11.47 2.81
CA GLN A 78 -7.26 -12.07 3.52
C GLN A 78 -8.59 -11.43 3.13
N ALA A 79 -8.57 -10.10 2.92
CA ALA A 79 -9.76 -9.33 2.62
C ALA A 79 -9.43 -8.01 1.94
N ILE A 80 -10.44 -7.38 1.34
CA ILE A 80 -10.38 -6.00 0.89
C ILE A 80 -11.08 -5.13 1.94
N ALA A 81 -10.34 -4.22 2.55
CA ALA A 81 -10.89 -3.28 3.52
C ALA A 81 -11.63 -2.14 2.83
N SER A 82 -11.11 -1.62 1.72
CA SER A 82 -11.79 -0.57 0.95
C SER A 82 -11.38 -0.56 -0.51
N VAL A 83 -12.26 0.02 -1.35
CA VAL A 83 -11.95 0.45 -2.71
C VAL A 83 -12.33 1.91 -2.82
N LYS A 84 -11.36 2.79 -3.07
CA LYS A 84 -11.57 4.25 -3.08
C LYS A 84 -10.81 4.92 -4.22
N SER A 85 -11.43 5.90 -4.84
CA SER A 85 -10.77 6.79 -5.80
C SER A 85 -10.20 8.01 -5.10
N SER A 86 -8.96 8.40 -5.45
CA SER A 86 -8.43 9.69 -5.00
C SER A 86 -9.23 10.84 -5.61
N ASN A 87 -9.68 11.76 -4.76
CA ASN A 87 -10.33 13.00 -5.20
C ASN A 87 -9.32 14.12 -5.50
N TYR A 88 -8.03 13.88 -5.32
CA TYR A 88 -6.93 14.79 -5.57
C TYR A 88 -5.98 14.25 -6.63
N LEU A 89 -5.25 15.16 -7.24
CA LEU A 89 -4.22 14.87 -8.22
C LEU A 89 -2.87 14.77 -7.51
N VAL A 90 -2.23 13.61 -7.63
CA VAL A 90 -0.85 13.41 -7.19
C VAL A 90 0.07 14.02 -8.24
N LYS A 91 0.99 14.88 -7.81
CA LYS A 91 2.04 15.46 -8.66
C LYS A 91 3.39 15.01 -8.16
N TYR A 92 4.14 14.39 -9.05
CA TYR A 92 5.50 13.91 -8.78
C TYR A 92 6.56 14.98 -9.09
N ALA A 93 7.75 14.84 -8.50
CA ALA A 93 8.85 15.80 -8.69
C ALA A 93 9.29 15.94 -10.16
N ASN A 94 9.14 14.87 -10.96
CA ASN A 94 9.43 14.89 -12.40
C ASN A 94 8.33 15.57 -13.24
N GLY A 95 7.26 16.08 -12.63
CA GLY A 95 6.14 16.73 -13.28
C GLY A 95 4.97 15.81 -13.65
N ASP A 96 5.11 14.49 -13.51
CA ASP A 96 4.06 13.53 -13.78
C ASP A 96 2.86 13.74 -12.87
N GLN A 97 1.67 13.47 -13.41
CA GLN A 97 0.41 13.65 -12.69
C GLN A 97 -0.39 12.36 -12.76
N CYS A 98 -0.93 11.93 -11.60
CA CYS A 98 -1.74 10.73 -11.51
C CYS A 98 -2.94 10.91 -10.58
N ARG A 99 -4.00 10.15 -10.86
CA ARG A 99 -5.07 9.84 -9.92
C ARG A 99 -5.14 8.34 -9.74
N TYR A 100 -5.54 7.90 -8.57
CA TYR A 100 -5.55 6.47 -8.24
C TYR A 100 -6.93 6.00 -7.83
N MET A 101 -7.27 4.80 -8.30
CA MET A 101 -8.20 3.93 -7.59
C MET A 101 -7.35 3.03 -6.68
N ASP A 102 -7.53 3.15 -5.38
CA ASP A 102 -6.77 2.40 -4.37
C ASP A 102 -7.60 1.24 -3.83
N ILE A 103 -7.01 0.05 -3.83
CA ILE A 103 -7.57 -1.17 -3.25
C ILE A 103 -6.76 -1.49 -2.00
N LEU A 104 -7.36 -1.30 -0.82
CA LEU A 104 -6.71 -1.56 0.45
C LEU A 104 -6.96 -3.01 0.89
N PHE A 105 -5.89 -3.81 0.87
CA PHE A 105 -5.91 -5.19 1.33
C PHE A 105 -5.56 -5.32 2.81
N ILE A 106 -6.24 -6.25 3.48
CA ILE A 106 -5.82 -6.81 4.77
C ILE A 106 -5.02 -8.07 4.47
N CYS A 107 -3.80 -8.16 4.97
CA CYS A 107 -2.89 -9.27 4.73
C CYS A 107 -2.35 -9.82 6.04
N SER A 108 -2.00 -11.11 6.02
CA SER A 108 -1.23 -11.75 7.10
C SER A 108 0.09 -12.27 6.53
N PRO A 109 1.20 -12.23 7.28
CA PRO A 109 2.43 -12.89 6.87
C PRO A 109 2.23 -14.40 6.82
N THR A 110 3.00 -15.09 5.99
CA THR A 110 3.02 -16.57 5.97
C THR A 110 3.90 -17.16 7.05
N ASP A 111 4.81 -16.35 7.61
CA ASP A 111 5.70 -16.68 8.71
C ASP A 111 5.80 -15.45 9.63
N ASP A 112 5.22 -15.55 10.82
CA ASP A 112 5.20 -14.47 11.82
C ASP A 112 6.58 -14.24 12.48
N ASP A 113 7.48 -15.20 12.41
CA ASP A 113 8.82 -15.11 13.01
C ASP A 113 9.86 -14.54 12.03
N ALA A 114 9.53 -14.43 10.74
CA ALA A 114 10.43 -13.88 9.75
C ALA A 114 10.66 -12.38 9.98
N ALA A 115 11.92 -11.99 10.15
CA ALA A 115 12.29 -10.58 10.24
C ALA A 115 12.19 -9.92 8.85
N PRO A 116 11.47 -8.79 8.71
CA PRO A 116 11.45 -8.07 7.45
C PRO A 116 12.81 -7.42 7.19
N PHE A 117 13.14 -7.20 5.94
CA PHE A 117 14.34 -6.51 5.53
C PHE A 117 14.05 -5.57 4.35
N VAL A 118 14.87 -4.54 4.18
CA VAL A 118 14.77 -3.63 3.03
C VAL A 118 15.10 -4.41 1.76
N GLY A 119 14.09 -4.61 0.92
CA GLY A 119 14.21 -5.45 -0.28
C GLY A 119 14.64 -4.68 -1.53
N ASP A 120 14.36 -3.37 -1.57
CA ASP A 120 14.69 -2.49 -2.68
C ASP A 120 15.19 -1.11 -2.22
N ASP A 121 15.27 -0.13 -3.13
CA ASP A 121 15.71 1.25 -2.84
C ASP A 121 14.56 2.22 -2.47
N GLU A 122 13.33 1.73 -2.37
CA GLU A 122 12.15 2.52 -2.03
C GLU A 122 12.05 2.82 -0.54
N SER A 123 12.55 1.90 0.28
CA SER A 123 12.59 2.04 1.72
C SER A 123 14.03 2.11 2.26
N THR A 124 14.22 2.88 3.32
CA THR A 124 15.50 2.94 4.07
C THR A 124 15.48 2.04 5.30
N GLU A 125 14.30 1.75 5.82
CA GLU A 125 14.06 0.92 7.00
C GLU A 125 12.72 0.19 6.83
N VAL A 126 12.61 -1.01 7.40
CA VAL A 126 11.38 -1.80 7.44
C VAL A 126 11.25 -2.43 8.82
N GLY A 127 10.03 -2.51 9.36
CA GLY A 127 9.83 -3.11 10.67
C GLY A 127 8.38 -3.40 11.03
N TRP A 128 8.23 -4.21 12.09
CA TRP A 128 6.95 -4.52 12.72
C TRP A 128 6.74 -3.60 13.92
N PHE A 129 5.59 -2.93 13.97
CA PHE A 129 5.27 -1.93 15.00
C PHE A 129 3.93 -2.23 15.67
N PRO A 130 3.86 -2.22 17.01
CA PRO A 130 2.58 -2.25 17.73
C PRO A 130 1.73 -1.04 17.33
N PRO A 131 0.40 -1.17 17.19
CA PRO A 131 -0.47 -0.06 16.81
C PRO A 131 -0.39 1.16 17.74
N GLU A 132 -0.06 0.94 18.99
CA GLU A 132 0.12 1.97 20.02
C GLU A 132 1.50 2.65 20.02
N GLU A 133 2.48 2.08 19.30
CA GLU A 133 3.87 2.54 19.25
C GLU A 133 4.34 2.74 17.79
N LEU A 134 3.48 3.31 16.96
CA LEU A 134 3.83 3.55 15.55
C LEU A 134 4.96 4.58 15.43
N PRO A 135 5.90 4.37 14.50
CA PRO A 135 7.01 5.28 14.31
C PRO A 135 6.57 6.61 13.67
N HIS A 136 7.39 7.65 13.80
CA HIS A 136 7.12 8.97 13.27
C HIS A 136 8.27 9.48 12.39
N PRO A 137 7.95 10.37 11.41
CA PRO A 137 6.62 10.77 10.97
C PRO A 137 5.92 9.68 10.16
N LEU A 138 4.58 9.58 10.28
CA LEU A 138 3.75 8.75 9.42
C LEU A 138 3.29 9.53 8.19
N ALA A 139 3.29 8.90 7.03
CA ALA A 139 2.69 9.46 5.83
C ALA A 139 1.17 9.69 6.04
N THR A 140 0.67 10.85 5.59
CA THR A 140 -0.76 11.20 5.73
C THR A 140 -1.68 10.14 5.12
N SER A 141 -1.24 9.54 4.00
CA SER A 141 -1.96 8.43 3.36
C SER A 141 -2.06 7.20 4.27
N THR A 142 -1.00 6.89 5.02
CA THR A 142 -0.97 5.79 6.00
C THR A 142 -1.96 6.04 7.14
N VAL A 143 -1.92 7.23 7.74
CA VAL A 143 -2.87 7.62 8.81
C VAL A 143 -4.32 7.42 8.36
N SER A 144 -4.65 7.87 7.16
CA SER A 144 -5.99 7.72 6.58
C SER A 144 -6.39 6.26 6.38
N ARG A 145 -5.46 5.41 5.93
CA ARG A 145 -5.73 3.99 5.69
C ARG A 145 -5.83 3.18 6.98
N LEU A 146 -5.04 3.52 8.00
CA LEU A 146 -5.16 2.91 9.33
C LEU A 146 -6.55 3.17 9.93
N ALA A 147 -7.11 4.37 9.75
CA ALA A 147 -8.47 4.68 10.17
C ALA A 147 -9.52 3.83 9.43
N ILE A 148 -9.35 3.63 8.11
CA ILE A 148 -10.21 2.74 7.31
C ILE A 148 -10.12 1.29 7.80
N VAL A 149 -8.91 0.79 8.07
CA VAL A 149 -8.72 -0.57 8.60
C VAL A 149 -9.39 -0.73 9.96
N SER A 150 -9.26 0.24 10.84
CA SER A 150 -9.92 0.23 12.16
C SER A 150 -11.44 0.16 12.01
N GLU A 151 -12.04 0.95 11.12
CA GLU A 151 -13.48 0.91 10.82
C GLU A 151 -13.89 -0.45 10.24
N TYR A 152 -13.13 -0.97 9.25
CA TYR A 152 -13.38 -2.28 8.67
C TYR A 152 -13.39 -3.39 9.75
N LYS A 153 -12.35 -3.44 10.58
CA LYS A 153 -12.24 -4.44 11.67
C LYS A 153 -13.40 -4.34 12.67
N ALA A 154 -13.78 -3.13 13.06
CA ALA A 154 -14.91 -2.91 13.96
C ALA A 154 -16.24 -3.39 13.38
N ARG A 155 -16.43 -3.28 12.07
CA ARG A 155 -17.61 -3.80 11.35
C ARG A 155 -17.54 -5.32 11.18
N ALA A 156 -16.39 -5.84 10.79
CA ALA A 156 -16.16 -7.27 10.61
C ALA A 156 -16.41 -8.05 11.92
N ALA A 157 -15.97 -7.53 13.06
CA ALA A 157 -16.23 -8.10 14.38
C ALA A 157 -17.73 -8.18 14.72
N LYS A 158 -18.59 -7.39 14.05
CA LYS A 158 -20.05 -7.42 14.16
C LYS A 158 -20.71 -8.23 13.04
N GLY A 159 -19.96 -9.02 12.30
CA GLY A 159 -20.45 -9.86 11.21
C GLY A 159 -20.59 -9.16 9.86
N ASN A 160 -20.11 -7.93 9.70
CA ASN A 160 -20.13 -7.20 8.42
C ASN A 160 -18.70 -6.96 7.93
N ALA A 161 -18.16 -7.91 7.17
CA ALA A 161 -16.84 -7.85 6.54
C ALA A 161 -16.88 -7.31 5.09
N ALA A 162 -17.91 -6.59 4.70
CA ALA A 162 -17.96 -5.96 3.39
C ALA A 162 -16.93 -4.82 3.31
N ALA A 163 -16.25 -4.71 2.17
CA ALA A 163 -15.32 -3.61 1.90
C ALA A 163 -16.01 -2.24 2.04
N LEU A 164 -15.26 -1.24 2.50
CA LEU A 164 -15.73 0.13 2.60
C LEU A 164 -15.61 0.82 1.24
N PHE A 165 -16.68 1.43 0.78
CA PHE A 165 -16.71 2.27 -0.41
C PHE A 165 -17.68 3.42 -0.21
N SER A 166 -17.43 4.53 -0.92
CA SER A 166 -18.31 5.70 -0.92
C SER A 166 -19.13 5.74 -2.21
N PHE A 167 -20.34 6.26 -2.12
CA PHE A 167 -21.23 6.47 -3.27
C PHE A 167 -21.91 7.86 -3.16
#